data_18c382495e1e785e6d690e66324af65d
#
_entry.id   18c382495e1e785e6d690e66324af65d
#
_cell.length_a   1.000
_cell.length_b   1.000
_cell.length_c   1.000
_cell.angle_alpha   90.00
_cell.angle_beta   90.00
_cell.angle_gamma   90.00
#
_symmetry.space_group_name_H-M   'P 1'
#
loop_
_entity.id
_entity.type
_entity.pdbx_description
1 polymer ?
#
loop_
_entity_poly.entity_id
_entity_poly.type
_entity_poly.pdbx_seq_one_letter_code
_entity_poly.pdbx_strand_id
1 'polypeptide(L)'
;GIIFSGADIFEKTPIFDTVAIDKTGILSTGKMSIKKIIGEPEIAEYAAAVERLSSHPIARAIATLDTKRHATDIIIHPGKGAEATVDGREVAVGSKSLFSKFGWEVPDSIKTLIKIEKNNESVISYVGWEGSVVGAIVTSDQCRPEWEKVVDQLRKDKRVVLLTGAENPSGYEIRADECFVGVPPEAKAAVIRQLKYNGPVVMIGDGNNDAPALAEADLGIAFGVPTSLAADAADVVIPGNRLDRIFTAFDLIETTRRRIRQNIGWALLYNAIAVPLALSGQLNPLFAALAMASSSFLVVWNSSRSIGKSNSAVYQLNP
;
A
#
# COMPACT_ATOMS: atom_id res chain seq x y z
N GLY A 1 -13.03 -6.00 7.75
CA GLY A 1 -12.29 -7.06 8.25
C GLY A 1 -10.82 -7.07 7.91
N ILE A 2 -10.09 -7.85 8.66
CA ILE A 2 -8.71 -8.26 8.40
C ILE A 2 -8.77 -9.78 8.24
N ILE A 3 -8.09 -10.33 7.24
CA ILE A 3 -8.07 -11.76 6.94
C ILE A 3 -6.67 -12.27 7.25
N PHE A 4 -6.57 -13.34 8.02
CA PHE A 4 -5.32 -14.05 8.30
C PHE A 4 -5.36 -15.37 7.52
N SER A 5 -4.27 -15.73 6.83
CA SER A 5 -4.19 -16.93 5.99
C SER A 5 -4.14 -18.22 6.81
N GLY A 6 -3.71 -18.15 8.09
CA GLY A 6 -3.66 -19.30 8.99
C GLY A 6 -3.52 -18.90 10.46
N ALA A 7 -3.81 -19.85 11.36
CA ALA A 7 -3.63 -19.64 12.80
C ALA A 7 -2.16 -19.65 13.24
N ASP A 8 -1.30 -20.25 12.46
CA ASP A 8 0.14 -20.37 12.71
C ASP A 8 0.88 -19.03 12.62
N ILE A 9 0.32 -18.05 11.93
CA ILE A 9 0.83 -16.67 11.88
C ILE A 9 1.02 -16.10 13.28
N PHE A 10 0.08 -16.35 14.20
CA PHE A 10 0.14 -15.83 15.55
C PHE A 10 1.26 -16.45 16.39
N GLU A 11 1.74 -17.64 16.02
CA GLU A 11 2.85 -18.32 16.69
C GLU A 11 4.20 -18.05 16.03
N LYS A 12 4.22 -18.09 14.68
CA LYS A 12 5.44 -17.99 13.88
C LYS A 12 5.95 -16.58 13.69
N THR A 13 5.05 -15.57 13.66
CA THR A 13 5.49 -14.18 13.47
C THR A 13 6.47 -13.77 14.57
N PRO A 14 7.72 -13.47 14.27
CA PRO A 14 8.68 -13.02 15.26
C PRO A 14 8.34 -11.62 15.76
N ILE A 15 9.04 -11.17 16.83
CA ILE A 15 9.04 -9.75 17.18
C ILE A 15 9.84 -9.05 16.09
N PHE A 16 9.26 -8.09 15.42
CA PHE A 16 9.87 -7.36 14.32
C PHE A 16 10.10 -5.90 14.70
N ASP A 17 11.21 -5.37 14.21
CA ASP A 17 11.59 -3.97 14.40
C ASP A 17 11.59 -3.18 13.09
N THR A 18 11.53 -3.87 11.95
CA THR A 18 11.56 -3.27 10.61
C THR A 18 10.24 -3.50 9.88
N VAL A 19 9.68 -2.42 9.33
CA VAL A 19 8.50 -2.42 8.46
C VAL A 19 8.90 -1.85 7.11
N ALA A 20 8.92 -2.71 6.11
CA ALA A 20 9.11 -2.34 4.71
C ALA A 20 7.75 -2.06 4.06
N ILE A 21 7.62 -0.93 3.39
CA ILE A 21 6.36 -0.47 2.78
C ILE A 21 6.60 -0.20 1.31
N ASP A 22 5.83 -0.84 0.43
CA ASP A 22 5.77 -0.36 -0.95
C ASP A 22 5.03 0.98 -0.99
N LYS A 23 5.58 1.93 -1.75
CA LYS A 23 4.97 3.26 -1.87
C LYS A 23 3.66 3.20 -2.64
N THR A 24 3.69 2.55 -3.80
CA THR A 24 2.59 2.56 -4.76
C THR A 24 1.42 1.70 -4.26
N GLY A 25 0.21 2.27 -4.29
CA GLY A 25 -0.98 1.57 -3.80
C GLY A 25 -1.13 1.53 -2.26
N ILE A 26 -0.03 1.74 -1.50
CA ILE A 26 -0.06 1.80 -0.03
C ILE A 26 -0.07 3.23 0.47
N LEU A 27 0.99 4.00 0.26
CA LEU A 27 1.05 5.41 0.68
C LEU A 27 0.30 6.31 -0.31
N SER A 28 0.16 5.87 -1.54
CA SER A 28 -0.70 6.44 -2.55
C SER A 28 -1.92 5.55 -2.83
N THR A 29 -2.88 6.08 -3.56
CA THR A 29 -4.11 5.34 -3.88
C THR A 29 -4.00 4.50 -5.15
N GLY A 30 -2.90 4.62 -5.90
CA GLY A 30 -2.76 4.08 -7.24
C GLY A 30 -3.65 4.77 -8.28
N LYS A 31 -4.34 5.85 -7.90
CA LYS A 31 -5.18 6.65 -8.78
C LYS A 31 -4.46 7.93 -9.18
N MET A 32 -4.36 8.15 -10.48
CA MET A 32 -3.81 9.40 -10.99
C MET A 32 -4.76 10.56 -10.69
N SER A 33 -4.20 11.69 -10.30
CA SER A 33 -4.92 12.95 -10.09
C SER A 33 -4.19 14.09 -10.80
N ILE A 34 -4.95 15.12 -11.18
CA ILE A 34 -4.39 16.31 -11.83
C ILE A 34 -3.79 17.20 -10.75
N LYS A 35 -2.50 17.51 -10.90
CA LYS A 35 -1.80 18.46 -10.04
C LYS A 35 -1.86 19.88 -10.58
N LYS A 36 -1.62 20.01 -11.87
CA LYS A 36 -1.52 21.31 -12.53
C LYS A 36 -1.92 21.23 -14.00
N ILE A 37 -2.54 22.27 -14.48
CA ILE A 37 -2.77 22.54 -15.89
C ILE A 37 -1.92 23.73 -16.28
N ILE A 38 -1.11 23.57 -17.32
CA ILE A 38 -0.17 24.57 -17.86
C ILE A 38 -0.69 25.00 -19.21
N GLY A 39 -0.99 26.27 -19.37
CA GLY A 39 -1.53 26.90 -20.56
C GLY A 39 -2.92 27.49 -20.34
N GLU A 40 -3.64 27.78 -21.41
CA GLU A 40 -4.97 28.39 -21.34
C GLU A 40 -6.03 27.44 -20.76
N PRO A 41 -7.09 27.96 -20.11
CA PRO A 41 -8.11 27.13 -19.47
C PRO A 41 -8.80 26.13 -20.42
N GLU A 42 -8.94 26.48 -21.71
CA GLU A 42 -9.59 25.62 -22.71
C GLU A 42 -8.84 24.31 -22.96
N ILE A 43 -7.53 24.24 -22.64
CA ILE A 43 -6.73 23.02 -22.76
C ILE A 43 -7.36 21.87 -21.97
N ALA A 44 -7.89 22.17 -20.78
CA ALA A 44 -8.58 21.20 -19.93
C ALA A 44 -9.77 20.55 -20.64
N GLU A 45 -10.60 21.37 -21.28
CA GLU A 45 -11.82 20.92 -21.97
C GLU A 45 -11.48 20.05 -23.20
N TYR A 46 -10.51 20.49 -24.02
CA TYR A 46 -10.08 19.76 -25.21
C TYR A 46 -9.42 18.41 -24.80
N ALA A 47 -8.54 18.42 -23.82
CA ALA A 47 -7.88 17.20 -23.34
C ALA A 47 -8.88 16.20 -22.75
N ALA A 48 -9.86 16.67 -21.96
CA ALA A 48 -10.89 15.82 -21.40
C ALA A 48 -11.77 15.18 -22.50
N ALA A 49 -12.10 15.91 -23.55
CA ALA A 49 -12.87 15.40 -24.67
C ALA A 49 -12.12 14.26 -25.40
N VAL A 50 -10.81 14.42 -25.66
CA VAL A 50 -9.96 13.42 -26.32
C VAL A 50 -9.81 12.16 -25.46
N GLU A 51 -9.59 12.31 -24.14
CA GLU A 51 -9.26 11.20 -23.24
C GLU A 51 -10.47 10.46 -22.67
N ARG A 52 -11.69 10.93 -22.95
CA ARG A 52 -12.93 10.38 -22.38
C ARG A 52 -13.14 8.88 -22.63
N LEU A 53 -12.69 8.35 -23.77
CA LEU A 53 -12.86 6.95 -24.14
C LEU A 53 -11.65 6.07 -23.82
N SER A 54 -10.57 6.65 -23.30
CA SER A 54 -9.37 5.92 -22.93
C SER A 54 -9.51 5.27 -21.54
N SER A 55 -9.13 4.00 -21.42
CA SER A 55 -9.10 3.29 -20.14
C SER A 55 -7.81 3.50 -19.33
N HIS A 56 -6.82 4.19 -19.91
CA HIS A 56 -5.54 4.44 -19.27
C HIS A 56 -5.69 5.28 -17.99
N PRO A 57 -5.00 5.00 -16.87
CA PRO A 57 -5.15 5.72 -15.61
C PRO A 57 -4.99 7.24 -15.72
N ILE A 58 -4.02 7.71 -16.51
CA ILE A 58 -3.79 9.13 -16.77
C ILE A 58 -4.96 9.75 -17.53
N ALA A 59 -5.42 9.06 -18.58
CA ALA A 59 -6.55 9.49 -19.38
C ALA A 59 -7.83 9.61 -18.54
N ARG A 60 -8.08 8.63 -17.67
CA ARG A 60 -9.19 8.66 -16.72
C ARG A 60 -9.13 9.87 -15.80
N ALA A 61 -7.93 10.23 -15.31
CA ALA A 61 -7.75 11.43 -14.51
C ALA A 61 -8.06 12.71 -15.32
N ILE A 62 -7.58 12.80 -16.57
CA ILE A 62 -7.84 13.94 -17.45
C ILE A 62 -9.33 14.03 -17.81
N ALA A 63 -9.97 12.88 -18.06
CA ALA A 63 -11.40 12.81 -18.38
C ALA A 63 -12.33 13.23 -17.22
N THR A 64 -11.82 13.41 -15.99
CA THR A 64 -12.60 13.99 -14.88
C THR A 64 -12.79 15.49 -14.98
N LEU A 65 -12.03 16.17 -15.86
CA LEU A 65 -12.23 17.59 -16.10
C LEU A 65 -13.57 17.83 -16.78
N ASP A 66 -14.26 18.88 -16.38
CA ASP A 66 -15.56 19.22 -16.94
C ASP A 66 -15.39 19.70 -18.39
N THR A 67 -16.17 19.11 -19.28
CA THR A 67 -16.21 19.54 -20.68
C THR A 67 -17.56 19.23 -21.31
N LYS A 68 -18.06 20.17 -22.09
CA LYS A 68 -19.23 20.01 -22.98
C LYS A 68 -18.81 19.65 -24.40
N ARG A 69 -17.50 19.61 -24.70
CA ARG A 69 -16.96 19.31 -25.99
C ARG A 69 -17.07 17.82 -26.31
N HIS A 70 -17.23 17.49 -27.56
CA HIS A 70 -17.32 16.12 -28.07
C HIS A 70 -16.18 15.84 -29.02
N ALA A 71 -15.49 14.74 -28.83
CA ALA A 71 -14.45 14.27 -29.71
C ALA A 71 -15.03 13.27 -30.74
N THR A 72 -14.62 13.40 -32.00
CA THR A 72 -14.84 12.43 -33.08
C THR A 72 -13.50 11.95 -33.60
N ASP A 73 -13.49 10.89 -34.41
CA ASP A 73 -12.30 10.37 -35.09
C ASP A 73 -11.12 10.12 -34.18
N ILE A 74 -11.41 9.49 -33.01
CA ILE A 74 -10.40 9.25 -31.98
C ILE A 74 -9.44 8.16 -32.43
N ILE A 75 -8.13 8.47 -32.41
CA ILE A 75 -7.04 7.54 -32.69
C ILE A 75 -6.17 7.42 -31.45
N ILE A 76 -6.07 6.18 -30.90
CA ILE A 76 -5.20 5.89 -29.75
C ILE A 76 -3.83 5.44 -30.24
N HIS A 77 -2.79 6.07 -29.73
CA HIS A 77 -1.39 5.68 -29.94
C HIS A 77 -0.87 4.94 -28.70
N PRO A 78 -0.77 3.59 -28.71
CA PRO A 78 -0.39 2.81 -27.55
C PRO A 78 0.90 3.30 -26.90
N GLY A 79 0.85 3.57 -25.57
CA GLY A 79 1.98 4.07 -24.78
C GLY A 79 2.41 5.52 -25.08
N LYS A 80 1.70 6.25 -25.98
CA LYS A 80 2.07 7.61 -26.37
C LYS A 80 0.98 8.64 -26.11
N GLY A 81 -0.31 8.30 -26.25
CA GLY A 81 -1.43 9.21 -26.06
C GLY A 81 -2.55 8.98 -27.07
N ALA A 82 -3.35 9.99 -27.33
CA ALA A 82 -4.47 9.96 -28.28
C ALA A 82 -4.56 11.26 -29.07
N GLU A 83 -5.21 11.19 -30.26
CA GLU A 83 -5.61 12.32 -31.05
C GLU A 83 -7.07 12.18 -31.45
N ALA A 84 -7.75 13.30 -31.65
CA ALA A 84 -9.16 13.35 -32.07
C ALA A 84 -9.51 14.68 -32.68
N THR A 85 -10.63 14.73 -33.39
CA THR A 85 -11.25 15.97 -33.82
C THR A 85 -12.24 16.46 -32.77
N VAL A 86 -12.02 17.67 -32.24
CA VAL A 86 -12.87 18.31 -31.20
C VAL A 86 -13.30 19.67 -31.73
N ASP A 87 -14.60 19.87 -31.91
CA ASP A 87 -15.18 21.11 -32.49
C ASP A 87 -14.51 21.53 -33.83
N GLY A 88 -14.17 20.55 -34.68
CA GLY A 88 -13.51 20.77 -35.97
C GLY A 88 -12.00 21.03 -35.90
N ARG A 89 -11.38 20.94 -34.73
CA ARG A 89 -9.95 21.10 -34.50
C ARG A 89 -9.29 19.75 -34.22
N GLU A 90 -8.20 19.45 -34.89
CA GLU A 90 -7.38 18.27 -34.59
C GLU A 90 -6.58 18.50 -33.29
N VAL A 91 -6.88 17.72 -32.28
CA VAL A 91 -6.29 17.84 -30.93
C VAL A 91 -5.54 16.56 -30.59
N ALA A 92 -4.32 16.70 -30.10
CA ALA A 92 -3.53 15.60 -29.59
C ALA A 92 -3.24 15.78 -28.10
N VAL A 93 -3.29 14.64 -27.35
CA VAL A 93 -2.95 14.58 -25.93
C VAL A 93 -2.02 13.39 -25.70
N GLY A 94 -0.88 13.61 -25.03
CA GLY A 94 0.03 12.49 -24.79
C GLY A 94 1.44 12.87 -24.39
N SER A 95 2.32 11.90 -24.49
CA SER A 95 3.73 12.02 -24.13
C SER A 95 4.51 12.89 -25.13
N LYS A 96 5.69 13.38 -24.71
CA LYS A 96 6.58 14.11 -25.62
C LYS A 96 6.89 13.34 -26.91
N SER A 97 6.97 12.01 -26.84
CA SER A 97 7.26 11.16 -28.00
C SER A 97 6.15 11.18 -29.06
N LEU A 98 4.87 11.40 -28.69
CA LEU A 98 3.77 11.57 -29.62
C LEU A 98 3.97 12.84 -30.44
N PHE A 99 4.22 13.96 -29.79
CA PHE A 99 4.41 15.26 -30.44
C PHE A 99 5.68 15.31 -31.29
N SER A 100 6.77 14.64 -30.84
CA SER A 100 7.97 14.48 -31.69
C SER A 100 7.68 13.71 -32.97
N LYS A 101 6.79 12.68 -32.91
CA LYS A 101 6.36 11.94 -34.11
C LYS A 101 5.59 12.82 -35.09
N PHE A 102 4.79 13.78 -34.59
CA PHE A 102 4.06 14.74 -35.41
C PHE A 102 4.91 15.93 -35.92
N GLY A 103 6.17 16.04 -35.42
CA GLY A 103 7.02 17.19 -35.70
C GLY A 103 6.61 18.46 -34.97
N TRP A 104 5.79 18.34 -33.90
CA TRP A 104 5.31 19.51 -33.15
C TRP A 104 6.30 19.83 -32.03
N GLU A 105 6.71 21.08 -31.98
CA GLU A 105 7.66 21.54 -30.96
C GLU A 105 6.94 22.00 -29.69
N VAL A 106 7.55 21.74 -28.54
CA VAL A 106 7.11 22.26 -27.26
C VAL A 106 7.72 23.65 -27.08
N PRO A 107 6.93 24.72 -26.94
CA PRO A 107 7.45 26.07 -26.70
C PRO A 107 8.30 26.15 -25.42
N ASP A 108 9.31 27.02 -25.43
CA ASP A 108 10.24 27.15 -24.26
C ASP A 108 9.52 27.68 -23.02
N SER A 109 8.49 28.49 -23.18
CA SER A 109 7.63 28.94 -22.08
C SER A 109 6.98 27.75 -21.35
N ILE A 110 6.44 26.78 -22.11
CA ILE A 110 5.82 25.57 -21.55
C ILE A 110 6.88 24.67 -20.95
N LYS A 111 8.04 24.49 -21.60
CA LYS A 111 9.18 23.71 -21.04
C LYS A 111 9.62 24.24 -19.68
N THR A 112 9.69 25.57 -19.54
CA THR A 112 10.09 26.22 -18.28
C THR A 112 9.07 25.97 -17.18
N LEU A 113 7.78 26.12 -17.45
CA LEU A 113 6.73 25.86 -16.49
C LEU A 113 6.66 24.37 -16.09
N ILE A 114 6.81 23.46 -17.05
CA ILE A 114 6.89 22.04 -16.78
C ILE A 114 8.09 21.72 -15.88
N LYS A 115 9.25 22.33 -16.11
CA LYS A 115 10.44 22.10 -15.31
C LYS A 115 10.27 22.51 -13.85
N ILE A 116 9.51 23.56 -13.58
CA ILE A 116 9.15 24.01 -12.23
C ILE A 116 8.19 23.04 -11.54
N GLU A 117 7.19 22.57 -12.26
CA GLU A 117 6.12 21.70 -11.70
C GLU A 117 6.48 20.21 -11.72
N LYS A 118 7.48 19.82 -12.53
CA LYS A 118 7.92 18.44 -12.65
C LYS A 118 8.67 18.03 -11.40
N ASN A 119 8.00 17.27 -10.54
CA ASN A 119 8.68 16.37 -9.61
C ASN A 119 8.80 14.98 -10.26
N ASN A 120 9.65 14.14 -9.69
CA ASN A 120 10.00 12.84 -10.28
C ASN A 120 8.86 11.81 -10.31
N GLU A 121 7.71 12.11 -9.70
CA GLU A 121 6.49 11.30 -9.69
C GLU A 121 5.40 11.83 -10.61
N SER A 122 5.63 12.98 -11.21
CA SER A 122 4.66 13.61 -12.10
C SER A 122 4.79 13.07 -13.51
N VAL A 123 3.67 12.70 -14.09
CA VAL A 123 3.55 12.37 -15.49
C VAL A 123 3.02 13.59 -16.24
N ILE A 124 3.71 13.95 -17.32
CA ILE A 124 3.36 15.09 -18.15
C ILE A 124 2.63 14.61 -19.39
N SER A 125 1.38 15.01 -19.53
CA SER A 125 0.62 14.88 -20.78
C SER A 125 0.60 16.22 -21.49
N TYR A 126 1.26 16.29 -22.62
CA TYR A 126 1.21 17.48 -23.50
C TYR A 126 -0.13 17.55 -24.21
N VAL A 127 -0.58 18.76 -24.48
CA VAL A 127 -1.79 19.04 -25.26
C VAL A 127 -1.42 19.96 -26.40
N GLY A 128 -1.88 19.66 -27.59
CA GLY A 128 -1.56 20.46 -28.76
C GLY A 128 -2.62 20.36 -29.86
N TRP A 129 -2.64 21.35 -30.72
CA TRP A 129 -3.46 21.45 -31.95
C TRP A 129 -2.80 22.35 -32.96
N GLU A 130 -3.24 22.26 -34.21
CA GLU A 130 -2.75 23.12 -35.31
C GLU A 130 -1.23 23.16 -35.46
N GLY A 131 -0.56 22.01 -35.26
CA GLY A 131 0.89 21.89 -35.45
C GLY A 131 1.75 22.31 -34.25
N SER A 132 1.15 22.68 -33.12
CA SER A 132 1.88 23.21 -31.98
C SER A 132 1.40 22.64 -30.65
N VAL A 133 2.32 22.49 -29.69
CA VAL A 133 1.98 22.21 -28.29
C VAL A 133 1.57 23.51 -27.61
N VAL A 134 0.35 23.54 -27.10
CA VAL A 134 -0.26 24.73 -26.47
C VAL A 134 -0.27 24.67 -24.96
N GLY A 135 -0.03 23.48 -24.39
CA GLY A 135 0.01 23.31 -22.95
C GLY A 135 0.35 21.90 -22.50
N ALA A 136 0.20 21.68 -21.21
CA ALA A 136 0.42 20.38 -20.60
C ALA A 136 -0.45 20.18 -19.36
N ILE A 137 -0.76 18.93 -19.06
CA ILE A 137 -1.44 18.50 -17.84
C ILE A 137 -0.45 17.68 -17.04
N VAL A 138 -0.19 18.11 -15.81
CA VAL A 138 0.67 17.42 -14.85
C VAL A 138 -0.21 16.55 -13.98
N THR A 139 -0.01 15.25 -14.04
CA THR A 139 -0.70 14.27 -13.19
C THR A 139 0.28 13.56 -12.28
N SER A 140 -0.20 13.11 -11.14
CA SER A 140 0.58 12.26 -10.22
C SER A 140 -0.33 11.29 -9.50
N ASP A 141 0.25 10.25 -8.92
CA ASP A 141 -0.46 9.37 -8.02
C ASP A 141 -0.96 10.14 -6.79
N GLN A 142 -2.19 9.91 -6.40
CA GLN A 142 -2.83 10.60 -5.28
C GLN A 142 -2.36 9.98 -3.97
N CYS A 143 -1.69 10.79 -3.13
CA CYS A 143 -1.31 10.38 -1.77
C CYS A 143 -2.56 10.11 -0.93
N ARG A 144 -2.49 9.11 -0.05
CA ARG A 144 -3.53 8.90 0.98
C ARG A 144 -3.41 10.00 2.03
N PRO A 145 -4.52 10.61 2.48
CA PRO A 145 -4.46 11.71 3.45
C PRO A 145 -3.79 11.33 4.78
N GLU A 146 -3.95 10.05 5.17
CA GLU A 146 -3.46 9.52 6.44
C GLU A 146 -2.01 8.99 6.41
N TRP A 147 -1.35 8.91 5.24
CA TRP A 147 -0.07 8.22 5.10
C TRP A 147 1.03 8.76 6.02
N GLU A 148 1.12 10.09 6.16
CA GLU A 148 2.13 10.72 7.03
C GLU A 148 1.96 10.31 8.49
N LYS A 149 0.71 10.37 8.98
CA LYS A 149 0.40 9.99 10.36
C LYS A 149 0.70 8.52 10.63
N VAL A 150 0.43 7.65 9.65
CA VAL A 150 0.71 6.22 9.76
C VAL A 150 2.21 5.95 9.80
N VAL A 151 2.99 6.55 8.91
CA VAL A 151 4.45 6.41 8.90
C VAL A 151 5.06 6.96 10.18
N ASP A 152 4.67 8.17 10.62
CA ASP A 152 5.16 8.76 11.87
C ASP A 152 4.82 7.91 13.11
N GLN A 153 3.64 7.27 13.10
CA GLN A 153 3.25 6.38 14.19
C GLN A 153 4.07 5.08 14.18
N LEU A 154 4.33 4.50 13.01
CA LEU A 154 5.20 3.32 12.88
C LEU A 154 6.61 3.60 13.37
N ARG A 155 7.16 4.76 13.04
CA ARG A 155 8.52 5.17 13.41
C ARG A 155 8.75 5.38 14.91
N LYS A 156 7.70 5.43 15.72
CA LYS A 156 7.88 5.51 17.18
C LYS A 156 8.56 4.28 17.77
N ASP A 157 8.28 3.10 17.20
CA ASP A 157 8.72 1.81 17.75
C ASP A 157 9.37 0.91 16.68
N LYS A 158 9.36 1.31 15.41
CA LYS A 158 9.80 0.51 14.27
C LYS A 158 10.68 1.33 13.34
N ARG A 159 11.64 0.66 12.71
CA ARG A 159 12.36 1.20 11.55
C ARG A 159 11.47 1.08 10.33
N VAL A 160 11.19 2.19 9.67
CA VAL A 160 10.37 2.24 8.45
C VAL A 160 11.26 2.35 7.23
N VAL A 161 11.12 1.41 6.31
CA VAL A 161 11.84 1.33 5.05
C VAL A 161 10.86 1.48 3.90
N LEU A 162 11.08 2.43 3.01
CA LEU A 162 10.26 2.59 1.81
C LEU A 162 10.90 1.89 0.61
N LEU A 163 10.07 1.23 -0.19
CA LEU A 163 10.43 0.64 -1.46
C LEU A 163 9.66 1.36 -2.57
N THR A 164 10.34 1.74 -3.64
CA THR A 164 9.69 2.38 -4.79
C THR A 164 10.42 2.09 -6.09
N GLY A 165 9.66 1.88 -7.17
CA GLY A 165 10.19 1.80 -8.51
C GLY A 165 10.57 3.16 -9.11
N ALA A 166 10.15 4.27 -8.50
CA ALA A 166 10.55 5.61 -8.95
C ALA A 166 12.02 5.88 -8.61
N GLU A 167 12.76 6.51 -9.53
CA GLU A 167 14.17 6.85 -9.31
C GLU A 167 14.37 7.94 -8.25
N ASN A 168 13.35 8.77 -8.05
CA ASN A 168 13.35 9.84 -7.06
C ASN A 168 11.98 9.92 -6.36
N PRO A 169 11.85 9.45 -5.13
CA PRO A 169 10.63 9.55 -4.35
C PRO A 169 10.50 10.95 -3.76
N SER A 170 9.71 11.81 -4.36
CA SER A 170 9.56 13.18 -3.90
C SER A 170 8.79 13.27 -2.58
N GLY A 171 9.48 13.55 -1.48
CA GLY A 171 8.91 13.90 -0.18
C GLY A 171 8.63 12.74 0.77
N TYR A 172 8.52 11.50 0.29
CA TYR A 172 8.27 10.33 1.13
C TYR A 172 9.51 9.88 1.91
N GLU A 173 10.71 10.05 1.32
CA GLU A 173 11.99 9.72 1.92
C GLU A 173 12.25 10.48 3.21
N ILE A 174 11.71 11.69 3.34
CA ILE A 174 11.89 12.55 4.53
C ILE A 174 11.27 11.91 5.79
N ARG A 175 10.27 11.08 5.60
CA ARG A 175 9.55 10.43 6.72
C ARG A 175 9.93 8.99 6.95
N ALA A 176 10.74 8.38 6.10
CA ALA A 176 11.26 7.03 6.29
C ALA A 176 12.65 7.07 6.93
N ASP A 177 13.07 5.97 7.56
CA ASP A 177 14.43 5.80 8.08
C ASP A 177 15.39 5.40 6.95
N GLU A 178 14.86 4.74 5.92
CA GLU A 178 15.59 4.36 4.71
C GLU A 178 14.65 4.28 3.51
N CYS A 179 15.16 4.56 2.32
CA CYS A 179 14.39 4.51 1.09
C CYS A 179 15.20 3.84 -0.03
N PHE A 180 14.68 2.72 -0.56
CA PHE A 180 15.21 2.05 -1.74
C PHE A 180 14.45 2.56 -2.97
N VAL A 181 15.16 3.26 -3.84
CA VAL A 181 14.64 3.88 -5.07
C VAL A 181 15.00 3.06 -6.30
N GLY A 182 14.20 3.20 -7.36
CA GLY A 182 14.47 2.49 -8.61
C GLY A 182 14.39 0.96 -8.49
N VAL A 183 13.67 0.43 -7.49
CA VAL A 183 13.56 -1.00 -7.25
C VAL A 183 12.47 -1.59 -8.15
N PRO A 184 12.83 -2.35 -9.20
CA PRO A 184 11.83 -3.00 -10.01
C PRO A 184 11.12 -4.12 -9.22
N PRO A 185 9.90 -4.53 -9.62
CA PRO A 185 9.10 -5.51 -8.89
C PRO A 185 9.85 -6.80 -8.54
N GLU A 186 10.61 -7.33 -9.49
CA GLU A 186 11.40 -8.55 -9.36
C GLU A 186 12.57 -8.44 -8.35
N ALA A 187 13.05 -7.23 -8.08
CA ALA A 187 14.13 -6.98 -7.13
C ALA A 187 13.63 -6.73 -5.69
N LYS A 188 12.35 -6.44 -5.48
CA LYS A 188 11.81 -6.16 -4.14
C LYS A 188 12.05 -7.30 -3.16
N ALA A 189 11.86 -8.55 -3.59
CA ALA A 189 12.14 -9.73 -2.75
C ALA A 189 13.62 -9.80 -2.31
N ALA A 190 14.56 -9.42 -3.18
CA ALA A 190 15.97 -9.38 -2.82
C ALA A 190 16.27 -8.29 -1.76
N VAL A 191 15.61 -7.14 -1.84
CA VAL A 191 15.73 -6.09 -0.82
C VAL A 191 15.17 -6.58 0.53
N ILE A 192 14.00 -7.25 0.55
CA ILE A 192 13.46 -7.83 1.78
C ILE A 192 14.44 -8.85 2.37
N ARG A 193 15.00 -9.74 1.55
CA ARG A 193 16.02 -10.70 1.99
C ARG A 193 17.25 -10.02 2.60
N GLN A 194 17.70 -8.91 2.01
CA GLN A 194 18.80 -8.12 2.54
C GLN A 194 18.44 -7.51 3.90
N LEU A 195 17.24 -6.96 4.05
CA LEU A 195 16.79 -6.38 5.32
C LEU A 195 16.71 -7.42 6.44
N LYS A 196 16.33 -8.66 6.12
CA LYS A 196 16.23 -9.79 7.09
C LYS A 196 17.57 -10.17 7.72
N TYR A 197 18.71 -9.82 7.14
CA TYR A 197 20.02 -10.01 7.81
C TYR A 197 20.15 -9.19 9.10
N ASN A 198 19.40 -8.09 9.22
CA ASN A 198 19.41 -7.21 10.38
C ASN A 198 18.27 -7.50 11.37
N GLY A 199 17.44 -8.49 11.11
CA GLY A 199 16.31 -8.88 11.95
C GLY A 199 15.03 -9.11 11.16
N PRO A 200 13.95 -9.55 11.85
CA PRO A 200 12.68 -9.84 11.20
C PRO A 200 12.03 -8.63 10.55
N VAL A 201 11.46 -8.84 9.38
CA VAL A 201 10.89 -7.79 8.51
C VAL A 201 9.43 -8.07 8.22
N VAL A 202 8.60 -7.05 8.40
CA VAL A 202 7.24 -7.01 7.86
C VAL A 202 7.26 -6.32 6.50
N MET A 203 6.65 -6.90 5.48
CA MET A 203 6.42 -6.27 4.18
C MET A 203 4.95 -5.91 4.02
N ILE A 204 4.68 -4.65 3.65
CA ILE A 204 3.34 -4.16 3.32
C ILE A 204 3.32 -3.73 1.86
N GLY A 205 2.51 -4.39 1.05
CA GLY A 205 2.41 -4.16 -0.39
C GLY A 205 0.95 -4.19 -0.87
N ASP A 206 0.69 -3.66 -2.08
CA ASP A 206 -0.64 -3.70 -2.71
C ASP A 206 -0.95 -5.07 -3.32
N GLY A 207 0.06 -5.89 -3.43
CA GLY A 207 -0.02 -7.26 -3.85
C GLY A 207 0.03 -7.52 -5.36
N ASN A 208 -0.10 -6.52 -6.21
CA ASN A 208 -0.11 -6.77 -7.66
C ASN A 208 1.29 -7.17 -8.18
N ASN A 209 2.32 -6.49 -7.70
CA ASN A 209 3.70 -6.72 -8.09
C ASN A 209 4.59 -7.16 -6.91
N ASP A 210 4.02 -7.26 -5.70
CA ASP A 210 4.75 -7.45 -4.46
C ASP A 210 4.67 -8.89 -3.93
N ALA A 211 3.92 -9.79 -4.59
CA ALA A 211 3.73 -11.16 -4.13
C ALA A 211 5.04 -11.88 -3.75
N PRO A 212 6.14 -11.81 -4.54
CA PRO A 212 7.41 -12.40 -4.13
C PRO A 212 8.05 -11.75 -2.89
N ALA A 213 7.87 -10.44 -2.71
CA ALA A 213 8.39 -9.71 -1.55
C ALA A 213 7.55 -9.99 -0.29
N LEU A 214 6.23 -10.12 -0.44
CA LEU A 214 5.34 -10.52 0.65
C LEU A 214 5.66 -11.92 1.17
N ALA A 215 5.87 -12.87 0.25
CA ALA A 215 6.25 -14.25 0.61
C ALA A 215 7.66 -14.37 1.22
N GLU A 216 8.59 -13.49 0.87
CA GLU A 216 9.96 -13.46 1.42
C GLU A 216 10.02 -12.89 2.84
N ALA A 217 9.09 -12.00 3.22
CA ALA A 217 9.04 -11.34 4.52
C ALA A 217 8.74 -12.34 5.66
N ASP A 218 9.04 -11.95 6.91
CA ASP A 218 8.65 -12.73 8.09
C ASP A 218 7.17 -12.53 8.44
N LEU A 219 6.56 -11.47 7.91
CA LEU A 219 5.13 -11.23 7.87
C LEU A 219 4.80 -10.41 6.63
N GLY A 220 4.10 -11.00 5.68
CA GLY A 220 3.60 -10.35 4.48
C GLY A 220 2.19 -9.83 4.67
N ILE A 221 1.96 -8.54 4.44
CA ILE A 221 0.65 -7.88 4.53
C ILE A 221 0.25 -7.34 3.17
N ALA A 222 -0.76 -7.93 2.56
CA ALA A 222 -1.39 -7.39 1.36
C ALA A 222 -2.49 -6.39 1.73
N PHE A 223 -2.43 -5.19 1.18
CA PHE A 223 -3.35 -4.09 1.49
C PHE A 223 -4.17 -3.70 0.25
N GLY A 224 -5.44 -3.34 0.46
CA GLY A 224 -6.32 -2.86 -0.62
C GLY A 224 -7.18 -3.98 -1.22
N VAL A 225 -7.12 -4.14 -2.53
CA VAL A 225 -7.78 -5.22 -3.28
C VAL A 225 -6.69 -6.03 -3.99
N PRO A 226 -6.01 -6.92 -3.27
CA PRO A 226 -4.93 -7.70 -3.86
C PRO A 226 -5.45 -8.66 -4.92
N THR A 227 -4.60 -9.00 -5.90
CA THR A 227 -4.86 -10.13 -6.80
C THR A 227 -4.90 -11.44 -6.02
N SER A 228 -5.47 -12.50 -6.60
CA SER A 228 -5.47 -13.83 -5.96
C SER A 228 -4.05 -14.29 -5.61
N LEU A 229 -3.09 -14.10 -6.54
CA LEU A 229 -1.69 -14.46 -6.31
C LEU A 229 -1.09 -13.75 -5.10
N ALA A 230 -1.41 -12.47 -4.92
CA ALA A 230 -0.90 -11.69 -3.81
C ALA A 230 -1.59 -12.03 -2.49
N ALA A 231 -2.89 -12.32 -2.54
CA ALA A 231 -3.62 -12.79 -1.37
C ALA A 231 -3.11 -14.15 -0.88
N ASP A 232 -2.73 -15.04 -1.82
CA ASP A 232 -2.15 -16.34 -1.50
C ASP A 232 -0.71 -16.24 -0.98
N ALA A 233 0.04 -15.22 -1.40
CA ALA A 233 1.41 -14.97 -0.95
C ALA A 233 1.51 -14.23 0.38
N ALA A 234 0.43 -13.58 0.83
CA ALA A 234 0.40 -12.80 2.05
C ALA A 234 -0.08 -13.61 3.25
N ASP A 235 0.52 -13.35 4.40
CA ASP A 235 0.05 -13.88 5.69
C ASP A 235 -1.23 -13.18 6.15
N VAL A 236 -1.32 -11.87 5.86
CA VAL A 236 -2.46 -11.02 6.27
C VAL A 236 -2.96 -10.24 5.08
N VAL A 237 -4.27 -10.21 4.90
CA VAL A 237 -4.93 -9.35 3.90
C VAL A 237 -5.78 -8.31 4.63
N ILE A 238 -5.53 -7.03 4.33
CA ILE A 238 -6.29 -5.89 4.86
C ILE A 238 -7.08 -5.27 3.70
N PRO A 239 -8.32 -5.72 3.45
CA PRO A 239 -9.13 -5.19 2.37
C PRO A 239 -9.62 -3.77 2.65
N GLY A 240 -9.75 -2.99 1.59
CA GLY A 240 -10.24 -1.62 1.66
C GLY A 240 -9.12 -0.59 1.54
N ASN A 241 -9.40 0.65 1.97
CA ASN A 241 -8.54 1.80 1.74
C ASN A 241 -8.12 2.55 3.01
N ARG A 242 -8.34 1.97 4.19
CA ARG A 242 -7.96 2.54 5.49
C ARG A 242 -6.62 2.01 5.94
N LEU A 243 -5.57 2.80 5.76
CA LEU A 243 -4.18 2.43 6.06
C LEU A 243 -3.92 2.21 7.57
N ASP A 244 -4.66 2.90 8.44
CA ASP A 244 -4.60 2.75 9.89
C ASP A 244 -4.95 1.35 10.40
N ARG A 245 -5.62 0.50 9.59
CA ARG A 245 -5.90 -0.90 9.93
C ARG A 245 -4.66 -1.77 10.09
N ILE A 246 -3.51 -1.32 9.59
CA ILE A 246 -2.22 -1.98 9.83
C ILE A 246 -1.96 -2.10 11.33
N PHE A 247 -2.23 -1.04 12.10
CA PHE A 247 -2.07 -1.08 13.56
C PHE A 247 -3.03 -2.08 14.22
N THR A 248 -4.26 -2.19 13.71
CA THR A 248 -5.21 -3.19 14.19
C THR A 248 -4.71 -4.61 13.92
N ALA A 249 -4.10 -4.86 12.75
CA ALA A 249 -3.50 -6.16 12.43
C ALA A 249 -2.35 -6.50 13.41
N PHE A 250 -1.46 -5.55 13.68
CA PHE A 250 -0.36 -5.72 14.63
C PHE A 250 -0.85 -5.99 16.05
N ASP A 251 -1.84 -5.22 16.53
CA ASP A 251 -2.44 -5.42 17.86
C ASP A 251 -3.11 -6.80 17.98
N LEU A 252 -3.82 -7.24 16.94
CA LEU A 252 -4.42 -8.57 16.91
C LEU A 252 -3.37 -9.68 16.97
N ILE A 253 -2.26 -9.57 16.23
CA ILE A 253 -1.17 -10.54 16.25
C ILE A 253 -0.54 -10.58 17.64
N GLU A 254 -0.17 -9.44 18.20
CA GLU A 254 0.49 -9.36 19.51
C GLU A 254 -0.42 -9.86 20.63
N THR A 255 -1.67 -9.43 20.66
CA THR A 255 -2.64 -9.82 21.69
C THR A 255 -2.94 -11.32 21.64
N THR A 256 -3.14 -11.88 20.43
CA THR A 256 -3.39 -13.32 20.26
C THR A 256 -2.17 -14.14 20.70
N ARG A 257 -0.97 -13.74 20.26
CA ARG A 257 0.29 -14.38 20.67
C ARG A 257 0.49 -14.38 22.19
N ARG A 258 0.19 -13.25 22.84
CA ARG A 258 0.26 -13.13 24.31
C ARG A 258 -0.69 -14.12 24.99
N ARG A 259 -1.91 -14.28 24.48
CA ARG A 259 -2.88 -15.24 25.01
C ARG A 259 -2.47 -16.69 24.79
N ILE A 260 -1.94 -17.03 23.62
CA ILE A 260 -1.40 -18.36 23.36
C ILE A 260 -0.31 -18.70 24.39
N ARG A 261 0.65 -17.80 24.59
CA ARG A 261 1.72 -17.99 25.58
C ARG A 261 1.19 -18.13 27.01
N GLN A 262 0.21 -17.33 27.40
CA GLN A 262 -0.46 -17.43 28.71
C GLN A 262 -1.14 -18.80 28.87
N ASN A 263 -1.88 -19.25 27.87
CA ASN A 263 -2.59 -20.54 27.92
C ASN A 263 -1.61 -21.71 28.00
N ILE A 264 -0.52 -21.69 27.23
CA ILE A 264 0.56 -22.70 27.34
C ILE A 264 1.20 -22.64 28.73
N GLY A 265 1.48 -21.44 29.27
CA GLY A 265 2.03 -21.26 30.61
C GLY A 265 1.13 -21.86 31.69
N TRP A 266 -0.17 -21.63 31.63
CA TRP A 266 -1.15 -22.24 32.57
C TRP A 266 -1.17 -23.76 32.48
N ALA A 267 -1.19 -24.31 31.24
CA ALA A 267 -1.18 -25.75 31.04
C ALA A 267 0.11 -26.41 31.58
N LEU A 268 1.26 -25.79 31.37
CA LEU A 268 2.54 -26.28 31.85
C LEU A 268 2.62 -26.17 33.38
N LEU A 269 2.17 -25.08 34.00
CA LEU A 269 2.16 -24.87 35.42
C LEU A 269 1.33 -25.92 36.16
N TYR A 270 0.13 -26.23 35.65
CA TYR A 270 -0.70 -27.28 36.19
C TYR A 270 0.05 -28.63 36.19
N ASN A 271 0.63 -29.02 35.06
CA ASN A 271 1.34 -30.29 34.92
C ASN A 271 2.62 -30.32 35.82
N ALA A 272 3.33 -29.21 35.93
CA ALA A 272 4.52 -29.10 36.77
C ALA A 272 4.22 -29.32 38.27
N ILE A 273 3.01 -29.02 38.71
CA ILE A 273 2.56 -29.25 40.10
C ILE A 273 1.93 -30.63 40.25
N ALA A 274 1.02 -31.01 39.33
CA ALA A 274 0.23 -32.22 39.46
C ALA A 274 1.05 -33.50 39.28
N VAL A 275 2.04 -33.52 38.38
CA VAL A 275 2.86 -34.71 38.12
C VAL A 275 3.72 -35.11 39.34
N PRO A 276 4.50 -34.21 39.99
CA PRO A 276 5.24 -34.56 41.23
C PRO A 276 4.33 -35.02 42.37
N LEU A 277 3.16 -34.38 42.56
CA LEU A 277 2.19 -34.81 43.59
C LEU A 277 1.60 -36.19 43.31
N ALA A 278 1.35 -36.53 42.05
CA ALA A 278 0.92 -37.86 41.66
C ALA A 278 2.00 -38.91 41.90
N LEU A 279 3.25 -38.62 41.56
CA LEU A 279 4.40 -39.53 41.79
C LEU A 279 4.68 -39.76 43.28
N SER A 280 4.42 -38.78 44.13
CA SER A 280 4.58 -38.91 45.59
C SER A 280 3.40 -39.64 46.26
N GLY A 281 2.37 -40.03 45.52
CA GLY A 281 1.19 -40.69 46.07
C GLY A 281 0.27 -39.77 46.87
N GLN A 282 0.53 -38.46 46.87
CA GLN A 282 -0.28 -37.48 47.64
C GLN A 282 -1.47 -36.90 46.85
N LEU A 283 -1.58 -37.21 45.58
CA LEU A 283 -2.64 -36.68 44.72
C LEU A 283 -3.94 -37.52 44.80
N ASN A 284 -4.97 -36.93 45.40
CA ASN A 284 -6.29 -37.54 45.36
C ASN A 284 -6.88 -37.40 43.92
N PRO A 285 -7.41 -38.50 43.33
CA PRO A 285 -7.99 -38.49 41.99
C PRO A 285 -9.09 -37.43 41.75
N LEU A 286 -9.92 -37.17 42.76
CA LEU A 286 -10.97 -36.16 42.71
C LEU A 286 -10.38 -34.74 42.54
N PHE A 287 -9.35 -34.39 43.34
CA PHE A 287 -8.67 -33.09 43.24
C PHE A 287 -7.94 -32.95 41.90
N ALA A 288 -7.36 -34.03 41.39
CA ALA A 288 -6.73 -34.03 40.07
C ALA A 288 -7.72 -33.73 38.98
N ALA A 289 -8.89 -34.36 38.98
CA ALA A 289 -9.94 -34.13 38.02
C ALA A 289 -10.49 -32.69 38.08
N LEU A 290 -10.73 -32.17 39.30
CA LEU A 290 -11.21 -30.80 39.49
C LEU A 290 -10.17 -29.76 39.00
N ALA A 291 -8.88 -29.96 39.29
CA ALA A 291 -7.81 -29.07 38.85
C ALA A 291 -7.64 -29.08 37.33
N MET A 292 -7.74 -30.27 36.69
CA MET A 292 -7.73 -30.39 35.22
C MET A 292 -8.91 -29.66 34.57
N ALA A 293 -10.14 -29.85 35.10
CA ALA A 293 -11.32 -29.16 34.62
C ALA A 293 -11.20 -27.66 34.79
N SER A 294 -10.67 -27.18 35.93
CA SER A 294 -10.45 -25.75 36.17
C SER A 294 -9.41 -25.16 35.25
N SER A 295 -8.29 -25.87 34.98
CA SER A 295 -7.29 -25.45 34.01
C SER A 295 -7.85 -25.31 32.59
N SER A 296 -8.63 -26.29 32.13
CA SER A 296 -9.31 -26.27 30.85
C SER A 296 -10.29 -25.10 30.76
N PHE A 297 -11.07 -24.87 31.80
CA PHE A 297 -12.00 -23.74 31.88
C PHE A 297 -11.27 -22.39 31.80
N LEU A 298 -10.16 -22.22 32.51
CA LEU A 298 -9.35 -21.00 32.47
C LEU A 298 -8.78 -20.72 31.08
N VAL A 299 -8.29 -21.74 30.36
CA VAL A 299 -7.80 -21.63 28.99
C VAL A 299 -8.91 -21.19 28.03
N VAL A 300 -10.07 -21.85 28.10
CA VAL A 300 -11.23 -21.50 27.28
C VAL A 300 -11.72 -20.08 27.59
N TRP A 301 -11.85 -19.74 28.86
CA TRP A 301 -12.25 -18.40 29.29
C TRP A 301 -11.28 -17.31 28.83
N ASN A 302 -9.96 -17.52 28.99
CA ASN A 302 -8.97 -16.57 28.51
C ASN A 302 -8.99 -16.42 26.99
N SER A 303 -9.22 -17.52 26.26
CA SER A 303 -9.32 -17.52 24.79
C SER A 303 -10.60 -16.82 24.29
N SER A 304 -11.71 -16.94 25.01
CA SER A 304 -13.00 -16.35 24.63
C SER A 304 -13.13 -14.85 24.95
N ARG A 305 -12.21 -14.26 25.71
CA ARG A 305 -12.22 -12.82 25.98
C ARG A 305 -12.08 -12.03 24.69
N SER A 306 -12.90 -10.99 24.49
CA SER A 306 -12.85 -10.14 23.30
C SER A 306 -11.46 -9.56 23.06
N ILE A 307 -10.97 -9.70 21.83
CA ILE A 307 -9.76 -9.06 21.33
C ILE A 307 -10.20 -7.73 20.71
N GLY A 308 -9.60 -6.60 21.08
CA GLY A 308 -9.86 -5.33 20.36
C GLY A 308 -10.54 -4.22 21.14
N LYS A 309 -10.60 -4.29 22.49
CA LYS A 309 -11.02 -3.13 23.30
C LYS A 309 -9.89 -2.43 24.05
N SER A 310 -8.65 -2.97 24.01
CA SER A 310 -7.59 -2.47 24.90
C SER A 310 -6.80 -1.28 24.37
N ASN A 311 -6.59 -1.15 23.04
CA ASN A 311 -5.73 -0.10 22.48
C ASN A 311 -6.30 0.68 21.30
N SER A 312 -7.54 0.44 20.88
CA SER A 312 -8.17 1.24 19.80
C SER A 312 -8.28 2.74 20.10
N ALA A 313 -8.16 3.13 21.38
CA ALA A 313 -8.10 4.54 21.78
C ALA A 313 -6.75 5.22 21.45
N VAL A 314 -5.66 4.45 21.31
CA VAL A 314 -4.33 4.98 21.01
C VAL A 314 -4.15 5.26 19.50
N TYR A 315 -4.91 4.55 18.67
CA TYR A 315 -4.80 4.62 17.20
C TYR A 315 -5.97 5.32 16.53
N GLN A 316 -6.86 5.98 17.28
CA GLN A 316 -7.85 6.88 16.67
C GLN A 316 -7.09 8.11 16.15
N LEU A 317 -6.83 8.10 14.85
CA LEU A 317 -6.51 9.31 14.10
C LEU A 317 -7.78 10.17 14.18
N ASN A 318 -7.81 11.14 15.10
CA ASN A 318 -8.88 12.15 15.10
C ASN A 318 -8.98 12.78 13.71
N PRO A 319 -10.20 13.05 13.23
CA PRO A 319 -10.47 13.58 11.89
C PRO A 319 -9.76 14.89 11.61
#